data_04f25f2ebe0fcd8c58ec5849521d0d48
#
_entry.id   04f25f2ebe0fcd8c58ec5849521d0d48
#
_cell.length_a   1.000
_cell.length_b   1.000
_cell.length_c   1.000
_cell.angle_alpha   90.00
_cell.angle_beta   90.00
_cell.angle_gamma   90.00
#
_symmetry.space_group_name_H-M   'P 1'
#
loop_
_entity.id
_entity.type
_entity.pdbx_description
1 polymer ?
#
loop_
_entity_poly.entity_id
_entity_poly.type
_entity_poly.pdbx_seq_one_letter_code
_entity_poly.pdbx_strand_id
1 'polypeptide(L)'
;NTVVPALWLKLLFKILKGQNPCIVATMSARVGSISDNHLGGWYAYRASKSALNMILKTAAIEYGRRAKNVKFIAFHPGTTDTALSKPFQATVPTGKLFTTEFVAERLAIIMDSAEIDGELSYLDWDGQSITW
;
A
#
# COMPACT_ATOMS: atom_id res chain seq x y z
N ASN A 1 -6.72 7.38 -7.07
CA ASN A 1 -6.08 6.17 -6.52
C ASN A 1 -5.50 5.23 -7.59
N THR A 2 -5.85 5.37 -8.86
CA THR A 2 -5.49 4.42 -9.93
C THR A 2 -4.57 5.05 -10.98
N VAL A 3 -5.05 6.07 -11.68
CA VAL A 3 -4.34 6.69 -12.81
C VAL A 3 -3.03 7.36 -12.39
N VAL A 4 -3.08 8.16 -11.33
CA VAL A 4 -1.88 8.89 -10.85
C VAL A 4 -0.77 7.93 -10.41
N PRO A 5 -1.01 6.90 -9.57
CA PRO A 5 0.01 5.90 -9.26
C PRO A 5 0.58 5.20 -10.49
N ALA A 6 -0.25 4.83 -11.46
CA ALA A 6 0.22 4.20 -12.71
C ALA A 6 1.18 5.12 -13.49
N LEU A 7 0.86 6.41 -13.59
CA LEU A 7 1.74 7.40 -14.21
C LEU A 7 3.06 7.58 -13.45
N TRP A 8 3.00 7.65 -12.11
CA TRP A 8 4.20 7.73 -11.28
C TRP A 8 5.10 6.52 -11.48
N LEU A 9 4.56 5.30 -11.46
CA LEU A 9 5.34 4.08 -11.67
C LEU A 9 6.06 4.09 -13.03
N LYS A 10 5.39 4.56 -14.09
CA LYS A 10 6.02 4.73 -15.40
C LYS A 10 7.16 5.75 -15.38
N LEU A 11 6.95 6.90 -14.76
CA LEU A 11 7.94 7.99 -14.72
C LEU A 11 9.13 7.67 -13.83
N LEU A 12 8.88 7.06 -12.67
CA LEU A 12 9.90 6.74 -11.68
C LEU A 12 10.84 5.61 -12.13
N PHE A 13 10.45 4.79 -13.10
CA PHE A 13 11.25 3.63 -13.52
C PHE A 13 12.72 3.98 -13.80
N LYS A 14 12.97 5.06 -14.54
CA LYS A 14 14.34 5.47 -14.88
C LYS A 14 15.13 5.99 -13.68
N ILE A 15 14.44 6.52 -12.68
CA ILE A 15 15.03 7.10 -11.48
C ILE A 15 15.34 6.01 -10.46
N LEU A 16 14.43 5.05 -10.31
CA LEU A 16 14.52 3.99 -9.30
C LEU A 16 15.43 2.84 -9.73
N LYS A 17 15.55 2.60 -11.03
CA LYS A 17 16.42 1.55 -11.56
C LYS A 17 17.88 1.88 -11.24
N GLY A 18 18.55 1.00 -10.51
CA GLY A 18 19.95 1.20 -10.11
C GLY A 18 20.55 -0.04 -9.44
N GLN A 19 21.63 0.17 -8.69
CA GLN A 19 22.30 -0.88 -7.91
C GLN A 19 21.90 -0.85 -6.44
N ASN A 20 21.50 0.32 -5.92
CA ASN A 20 21.13 0.47 -4.52
C ASN A 20 19.71 -0.04 -4.29
N PRO A 21 19.44 -0.74 -3.17
CA PRO A 21 18.10 -1.11 -2.75
C PRO A 21 17.17 0.10 -2.72
N CYS A 22 15.95 -0.08 -3.23
CA CYS A 22 14.96 0.98 -3.27
C CYS A 22 13.58 0.41 -2.93
N ILE A 23 12.85 1.06 -2.04
CA ILE A 23 11.51 0.64 -1.62
C ILE A 23 10.49 1.67 -2.07
N VAL A 24 9.45 1.21 -2.72
CA VAL A 24 8.29 2.00 -3.13
C VAL A 24 7.09 1.55 -2.31
N ALA A 25 6.80 2.29 -1.25
CA ALA A 25 5.60 2.07 -0.46
C ALA A 25 4.46 2.95 -0.97
N THR A 26 3.29 2.36 -1.15
CA THR A 26 2.09 3.04 -1.63
C THR A 26 0.95 2.85 -0.65
N MET A 27 0.30 3.96 -0.26
CA MET A 27 -0.86 3.94 0.63
C MET A 27 -2.05 3.26 -0.04
N SER A 28 -2.23 1.97 0.25
CA SER A 28 -3.41 1.20 -0.14
C SER A 28 -4.44 1.20 1.00
N ALA A 29 -5.31 0.22 1.03
CA ALA A 29 -6.29 0.03 2.10
C ALA A 29 -6.81 -1.41 2.07
N ARG A 30 -7.09 -1.99 3.24
CA ARG A 30 -7.67 -3.34 3.38
C ARG A 30 -8.93 -3.54 2.54
N VAL A 31 -9.72 -2.49 2.34
CA VAL A 31 -10.91 -2.52 1.46
C VAL A 31 -10.59 -2.82 0.00
N GLY A 32 -9.32 -2.75 -0.43
CA GLY A 32 -8.86 -3.17 -1.75
C GLY A 32 -8.68 -4.69 -1.89
N SER A 33 -8.77 -5.45 -0.80
CA SER A 33 -8.81 -6.92 -0.83
C SER A 33 -10.17 -7.42 -1.26
N ILE A 34 -10.19 -8.35 -2.22
CA ILE A 34 -11.41 -9.00 -2.69
C ILE A 34 -11.81 -10.09 -1.69
N SER A 35 -10.84 -10.88 -1.23
CA SER A 35 -11.08 -12.02 -0.33
C SER A 35 -11.44 -11.59 1.10
N ASP A 36 -10.98 -10.41 1.56
CA ASP A 36 -11.29 -9.85 2.89
C ASP A 36 -12.57 -9.00 2.88
N ASN A 37 -13.32 -9.00 1.78
CA ASN A 37 -14.53 -8.21 1.65
C ASN A 37 -15.77 -8.93 2.23
N HIS A 38 -15.92 -8.88 3.55
CA HIS A 38 -17.05 -9.48 4.28
C HIS A 38 -18.18 -8.47 4.55
N LEU A 39 -17.92 -7.17 4.44
CA LEU A 39 -18.88 -6.12 4.79
C LEU A 39 -19.64 -5.51 3.59
N GLY A 40 -19.07 -5.59 2.40
CA GLY A 40 -19.61 -4.87 1.25
C GLY A 40 -19.53 -3.34 1.38
N GLY A 41 -20.35 -2.62 0.62
CA GLY A 41 -20.36 -1.15 0.62
C GLY A 41 -19.13 -0.52 -0.04
N TRP A 42 -19.07 0.82 -0.06
CA TRP A 42 -17.95 1.62 -0.59
C TRP A 42 -17.46 1.21 -1.98
N TYR A 43 -18.35 0.87 -2.89
CA TYR A 43 -18.05 0.29 -4.21
C TYR A 43 -16.90 1.00 -4.93
N ALA A 44 -16.99 2.31 -5.11
CA ALA A 44 -15.98 3.09 -5.82
C ALA A 44 -14.62 3.09 -5.10
N TYR A 45 -14.62 3.18 -3.77
CA TYR A 45 -13.40 3.16 -2.98
C TYR A 45 -12.73 1.78 -3.01
N ARG A 46 -13.50 0.71 -2.81
CA ARG A 46 -13.01 -0.68 -2.96
C ARG A 46 -12.44 -0.91 -4.34
N ALA A 47 -13.21 -0.60 -5.39
CA ALA A 47 -12.76 -0.77 -6.78
C ALA A 47 -11.47 0.01 -7.06
N SER A 48 -11.35 1.25 -6.57
CA SER A 48 -10.15 2.06 -6.77
C SER A 48 -8.92 1.49 -6.06
N LYS A 49 -9.07 0.90 -4.86
CA LYS A 49 -7.96 0.29 -4.11
C LYS A 49 -7.59 -1.10 -4.64
N SER A 50 -8.56 -1.89 -5.10
CA SER A 50 -8.28 -3.15 -5.83
C SER A 50 -7.54 -2.89 -7.14
N ALA A 51 -7.95 -1.88 -7.89
CA ALA A 51 -7.25 -1.47 -9.11
C ALA A 51 -5.82 -0.97 -8.81
N LEU A 52 -5.62 -0.21 -7.72
CA LEU A 52 -4.29 0.19 -7.26
C LEU A 52 -3.42 -1.04 -6.94
N ASN A 53 -3.94 -2.00 -6.19
CA ASN A 53 -3.24 -3.23 -5.84
C ASN A 53 -2.83 -4.02 -7.09
N MET A 54 -3.72 -4.13 -8.08
CA MET A 54 -3.42 -4.78 -9.37
C MET A 54 -2.30 -4.06 -10.12
N ILE A 55 -2.32 -2.73 -10.17
CA ILE A 55 -1.28 -1.92 -10.81
C ILE A 55 0.07 -2.12 -10.11
N LEU A 56 0.08 -2.13 -8.78
CA LEU A 56 1.31 -2.35 -8.00
C LEU A 56 1.86 -3.77 -8.21
N LYS A 57 1.00 -4.80 -8.26
CA LYS A 57 1.43 -6.17 -8.55
C LYS A 57 2.01 -6.28 -9.96
N THR A 58 1.38 -5.68 -10.95
CA THR A 58 1.87 -5.63 -12.32
C THR A 58 3.22 -4.94 -12.40
N ALA A 59 3.36 -3.80 -11.73
CA ALA A 59 4.61 -3.06 -11.66
C ALA A 59 5.73 -3.87 -10.97
N ALA A 60 5.44 -4.55 -9.85
CA ALA A 60 6.43 -5.39 -9.16
C ALA A 60 6.98 -6.48 -10.08
N ILE A 61 6.12 -7.16 -10.83
CA ILE A 61 6.54 -8.17 -11.82
C ILE A 61 7.39 -7.55 -12.93
N GLU A 62 7.01 -6.40 -13.46
CA GLU A 62 7.76 -5.72 -14.52
C GLU A 62 9.13 -5.22 -14.01
N TYR A 63 9.14 -4.56 -12.86
CA TYR A 63 10.36 -4.08 -12.23
C TYR A 63 11.28 -5.22 -11.81
N GLY A 64 10.75 -6.32 -11.30
CA GLY A 64 11.52 -7.52 -10.95
C GLY A 64 12.35 -8.07 -12.10
N ARG A 65 11.93 -7.82 -13.36
CA ARG A 65 12.69 -8.19 -14.56
C ARG A 65 13.70 -7.13 -15.00
N ARG A 66 13.43 -5.84 -14.74
CA ARG A 66 14.12 -4.71 -15.39
C ARG A 66 14.83 -3.77 -14.42
N ALA A 67 14.44 -3.78 -13.14
CA ALA A 67 14.96 -2.97 -12.04
C ALA A 67 14.91 -3.78 -10.74
N LYS A 68 15.74 -4.85 -10.68
CA LYS A 68 15.75 -5.86 -9.61
C LYS A 68 16.06 -5.32 -8.21
N ASN A 69 16.50 -4.06 -8.13
CA ASN A 69 16.80 -3.37 -6.88
C ASN A 69 15.55 -2.74 -6.23
N VAL A 70 14.35 -2.87 -6.82
CA VAL A 70 13.15 -2.18 -6.34
C VAL A 70 12.17 -3.17 -5.70
N LYS A 71 11.80 -2.90 -4.45
CA LYS A 71 10.72 -3.57 -3.70
C LYS A 71 9.45 -2.71 -3.70
N PHE A 72 8.30 -3.36 -3.85
CA PHE A 72 7.00 -2.70 -3.74
C PHE A 72 6.25 -3.15 -2.48
N ILE A 73 5.62 -2.19 -1.80
CA ILE A 73 4.75 -2.41 -0.64
C ILE A 73 3.41 -1.68 -0.88
N ALA A 74 2.32 -2.43 -0.87
CA ALA A 74 0.97 -1.89 -0.74
C ALA A 74 0.65 -1.86 0.76
N PHE A 75 0.56 -0.67 1.34
CA PHE A 75 0.44 -0.49 2.79
C PHE A 75 -0.97 -0.06 3.20
N HIS A 76 -1.57 -0.78 4.13
CA HIS A 76 -2.80 -0.38 4.80
C HIS A 76 -2.50 0.24 6.16
N PRO A 77 -2.73 1.55 6.34
CA PRO A 77 -2.35 2.26 7.57
C PRO A 77 -3.31 2.02 8.76
N GLY A 78 -4.36 1.24 8.60
CA GLY A 78 -5.48 1.26 9.53
C GLY A 78 -6.32 2.54 9.37
N THR A 79 -7.17 2.84 10.34
CA THR A 79 -7.87 4.13 10.35
C THR A 79 -6.99 5.17 11.02
N THR A 80 -6.49 6.09 10.22
CA THR A 80 -5.59 7.15 10.66
C THR A 80 -6.38 8.44 10.88
N ASP A 81 -6.12 9.17 11.97
CA ASP A 81 -6.79 10.44 12.27
C ASP A 81 -6.35 11.54 11.30
N THR A 82 -7.16 11.72 10.27
CA THR A 82 -6.95 12.67 9.19
C THR A 82 -8.30 13.27 8.76
N ALA A 83 -8.27 14.36 8.01
CA ALA A 83 -9.47 14.94 7.42
C ALA A 83 -10.27 13.94 6.56
N LEU A 84 -9.57 13.01 5.89
CA LEU A 84 -10.20 11.98 5.07
C LEU A 84 -11.02 10.99 5.88
N SER A 85 -10.53 10.58 7.04
CA SER A 85 -11.20 9.58 7.90
C SER A 85 -12.28 10.19 8.79
N LYS A 86 -12.24 11.50 9.03
CA LYS A 86 -13.10 12.22 9.97
C LYS A 86 -14.57 11.81 9.93
N PRO A 87 -15.23 11.71 8.75
CA PRO A 87 -16.66 11.33 8.68
C PRO A 87 -16.94 9.88 9.11
N PHE A 88 -15.92 9.03 9.20
CA PHE A 88 -16.06 7.59 9.45
C PHE A 88 -15.52 7.15 10.81
N GLN A 89 -14.98 8.07 11.61
CA GLN A 89 -14.32 7.76 12.88
C GLN A 89 -15.28 7.27 13.96
N ALA A 90 -16.56 7.65 13.90
CA ALA A 90 -17.56 7.27 14.90
C ALA A 90 -17.75 5.74 15.06
N THR A 91 -17.42 4.97 14.03
CA THR A 91 -17.55 3.50 14.04
C THR A 91 -16.22 2.78 14.29
N VAL A 92 -15.13 3.51 14.52
CA VAL A 92 -13.81 2.92 14.76
C VAL A 92 -13.75 2.37 16.19
N PRO A 93 -13.35 1.11 16.37
CA PRO A 93 -13.21 0.54 17.71
C PRO A 93 -12.19 1.29 18.55
N THR A 94 -12.40 1.32 19.86
CA THR A 94 -11.47 1.94 20.81
C THR A 94 -10.04 1.41 20.61
N GLY A 95 -9.06 2.32 20.50
CA GLY A 95 -7.65 1.98 20.29
C GLY A 95 -7.29 1.61 18.84
N LYS A 96 -8.21 1.76 17.87
CA LYS A 96 -7.95 1.50 16.44
C LYS A 96 -7.96 2.76 15.57
N LEU A 97 -8.04 3.94 16.17
CA LEU A 97 -7.81 5.21 15.51
C LEU A 97 -6.35 5.62 15.79
N PHE A 98 -5.53 5.62 14.75
CA PHE A 98 -4.10 5.85 14.87
C PHE A 98 -3.73 7.29 14.55
N THR A 99 -2.68 7.81 15.20
CA THR A 99 -2.11 9.11 14.84
C THR A 99 -1.28 8.99 13.55
N THR A 100 -1.07 10.10 12.89
CA THR A 100 -0.21 10.17 11.69
C THR A 100 1.22 9.78 11.98
N GLU A 101 1.74 10.17 13.15
CA GLU A 101 3.08 9.84 13.64
C GLU A 101 3.25 8.33 13.82
N PHE A 102 2.30 7.69 14.52
CA PHE A 102 2.32 6.23 14.69
C PHE A 102 2.37 5.51 13.35
N VAL A 103 1.50 5.91 12.41
CA VAL A 103 1.45 5.28 11.08
C VAL A 103 2.75 5.47 10.31
N ALA A 104 3.36 6.66 10.39
CA ALA A 104 4.63 6.95 9.74
C ALA A 104 5.78 6.10 10.33
N GLU A 105 5.85 5.97 11.64
CA GLU A 105 6.84 5.12 12.33
C GLU A 105 6.67 3.65 11.95
N ARG A 106 5.43 3.15 11.93
CA ARG A 106 5.15 1.76 11.53
C ARG A 106 5.58 1.49 10.08
N LEU A 107 5.27 2.42 9.17
CA LEU A 107 5.69 2.29 7.78
C LEU A 107 7.21 2.29 7.65
N ALA A 108 7.92 3.17 8.36
CA ALA A 108 9.38 3.23 8.35
C ALA A 108 9.99 1.89 8.80
N ILE A 109 9.53 1.32 9.93
CA ILE A 109 9.97 0.02 10.44
C ILE A 109 9.76 -1.10 9.39
N ILE A 110 8.58 -1.12 8.75
CA ILE A 110 8.26 -2.11 7.71
C ILE A 110 9.19 -1.94 6.50
N MET A 111 9.47 -0.71 6.09
CA MET A 111 10.38 -0.44 4.98
C MET A 111 11.82 -0.85 5.30
N ASP A 112 12.30 -0.56 6.50
CA ASP A 112 13.67 -0.91 6.94
C ASP A 112 13.91 -2.43 6.99
N SER A 113 12.86 -3.20 7.27
CA SER A 113 12.91 -4.67 7.33
C SER A 113 12.59 -5.37 6.01
N ALA A 114 12.22 -4.63 4.96
CA ALA A 114 11.74 -5.21 3.72
C ALA A 114 12.89 -5.77 2.85
N GLU A 115 12.76 -7.01 2.43
CA GLU A 115 13.68 -7.66 1.50
C GLU A 115 13.37 -7.29 0.04
N ILE A 116 14.40 -7.16 -0.77
CA ILE A 116 14.28 -6.91 -2.22
C ILE A 116 14.10 -8.27 -2.92
N ASP A 117 12.88 -8.75 -2.96
CA ASP A 117 12.50 -10.08 -3.48
C ASP A 117 11.86 -10.07 -4.88
N GLY A 118 11.63 -8.87 -5.44
CA GLY A 118 10.93 -8.70 -6.73
C GLY A 118 9.42 -8.90 -6.66
N GLU A 119 8.86 -9.09 -5.45
CA GLU A 119 7.44 -9.29 -5.23
C GLU A 119 6.76 -8.05 -4.63
N LEU A 120 5.44 -7.99 -4.75
CA LEU A 120 4.63 -7.02 -4.02
C LEU A 120 4.23 -7.61 -2.66
N SER A 121 4.53 -6.91 -1.59
CA SER A 121 3.97 -7.18 -0.26
C SER A 121 2.73 -6.32 -0.03
N TYR A 122 1.63 -6.94 0.41
CA TYR A 122 0.42 -6.23 0.83
C TYR A 122 0.26 -6.38 2.33
N LEU A 123 0.58 -5.31 3.06
CA LEU A 123 0.77 -5.33 4.52
C LEU A 123 -0.13 -4.31 5.21
N ASP A 124 -0.55 -4.63 6.43
CA ASP A 124 -1.17 -3.66 7.31
C ASP A 124 -0.13 -2.94 8.20
N TRP A 125 -0.64 -2.00 9.02
CA TRP A 125 0.15 -1.18 9.93
C TRP A 125 0.98 -2.00 10.94
N ASP A 126 0.59 -3.25 11.20
CA ASP A 126 1.34 -4.17 12.08
C ASP A 126 2.31 -5.08 11.32
N GLY A 127 2.45 -4.90 10.02
CA GLY A 127 3.29 -5.72 9.16
C GLY A 127 2.67 -7.07 8.81
N GLN A 128 1.39 -7.29 9.13
CA GLN A 128 0.70 -8.52 8.80
C GLN A 128 0.25 -8.52 7.34
N SER A 129 0.42 -9.66 6.67
CA SER A 129 -0.02 -9.83 5.30
C SER A 129 -1.54 -9.77 5.18
N ILE A 130 -2.01 -9.01 4.20
CA ILE A 130 -3.42 -8.95 3.80
C ILE A 130 -3.60 -9.84 2.58
N THR A 131 -4.65 -10.66 2.58
CA THR A 131 -5.03 -11.46 1.40
C THR A 131 -5.55 -10.57 0.28
N TRP A 132 -5.43 -11.03 -0.98
CA TRP A 132 -5.85 -10.27 -2.17
C TRP A 132 -7.36 -10.26 -2.38
#